data_6407d459d34db6ba6f2c8cb0c8c9543e
#
_entry.id   6407d459d34db6ba6f2c8cb0c8c9543e
#
_cell.length_a   1.000
_cell.length_b   1.000
_cell.length_c   1.000
_cell.angle_alpha   90.00
_cell.angle_beta   90.00
_cell.angle_gamma   90.00
#
_symmetry.space_group_name_H-M   'P 1'
#
loop_
_entity.id
_entity.type
_entity.pdbx_description
1 polymer ?
#
loop_
_entity_poly.entity_id
_entity_poly.type
_entity_poly.pdbx_seq_one_letter_code
_entity_poly.pdbx_strand_id
1 'polypeptide(L)'
;MRAQAEGHHPDLGAALEHLLSSGGKRIRPAIALLTGGMFGGNQEKLITLAAAIELLHTATLVHDDLIDGALLRRGIATLNSQWSPAATVLTGDFVFARAAQLAAETRSPEVIRLFARTLAVIVDGEITQLFSSKGVISRENYYQRIYAKTASMFELATSASSILAEVDDYVKENMREFGYGIGMAFQIVDDILDFTGEQETVGKPVANDLRQGLVTLPALYFVEAHPEHDGIREVISGKHYSEATLERVVNDIRSSGAIEKAMEEARAYVERSLEILEDMPDTPEKHALADLAHYVSDRHF
;
A
#
# COMPACT_ATOMS: atom_id res chain seq x y z
N MET A 1 -14.37 1.97 -13.96
CA MET A 1 -13.03 1.56 -14.39
C MET A 1 -13.00 0.98 -15.81
N ARG A 2 -13.70 -0.12 -16.14
CA ARG A 2 -13.65 -0.69 -17.51
C ARG A 2 -14.01 0.28 -18.62
N ALA A 3 -15.01 1.14 -18.43
CA ALA A 3 -15.37 2.20 -19.38
C ALA A 3 -14.20 3.16 -19.72
N GLN A 4 -13.15 3.17 -18.93
CA GLN A 4 -11.96 4.01 -19.16
C GLN A 4 -11.01 3.40 -20.22
N ALA A 5 -11.21 2.13 -20.59
CA ALA A 5 -10.41 1.45 -21.61
C ALA A 5 -10.97 1.62 -23.04
N GLU A 6 -12.19 2.16 -23.18
CA GLU A 6 -12.86 2.27 -24.49
C GLU A 6 -12.40 3.52 -25.27
N GLY A 7 -12.35 3.42 -26.61
CA GLY A 7 -12.11 4.56 -27.49
C GLY A 7 -10.65 5.01 -27.64
N HIS A 8 -9.67 4.18 -27.20
CA HIS A 8 -8.23 4.46 -27.27
C HIS A 8 -7.51 3.61 -28.34
N HIS A 9 -6.20 3.86 -28.48
CA HIS A 9 -5.35 3.01 -29.31
C HIS A 9 -5.50 1.54 -28.90
N PRO A 10 -5.62 0.58 -29.84
CA PRO A 10 -5.89 -0.82 -29.51
C PRO A 10 -4.95 -1.41 -28.46
N ASP A 11 -3.65 -1.12 -28.55
CA ASP A 11 -2.66 -1.63 -27.60
C ASP A 11 -2.87 -1.05 -26.19
N LEU A 12 -3.24 0.23 -26.08
CA LEU A 12 -3.57 0.85 -24.80
C LEU A 12 -4.84 0.23 -24.20
N GLY A 13 -5.87 -0.02 -25.03
CA GLY A 13 -7.07 -0.73 -24.61
C GLY A 13 -6.74 -2.12 -24.05
N ALA A 14 -5.91 -2.89 -24.75
CA ALA A 14 -5.46 -4.20 -24.31
C ALA A 14 -4.68 -4.14 -23.00
N ALA A 15 -3.77 -3.16 -22.83
CA ALA A 15 -3.04 -2.96 -21.57
C ALA A 15 -3.96 -2.62 -20.40
N LEU A 16 -4.94 -1.74 -20.61
CA LEU A 16 -5.90 -1.38 -19.57
C LEU A 16 -6.79 -2.56 -19.16
N GLU A 17 -7.24 -3.39 -20.13
CA GLU A 17 -7.96 -4.62 -19.83
C GLU A 17 -7.08 -5.61 -19.05
N HIS A 18 -5.82 -5.77 -19.43
CA HIS A 18 -4.85 -6.60 -18.71
C HIS A 18 -4.70 -6.14 -17.25
N LEU A 19 -4.46 -4.85 -17.00
CA LEU A 19 -4.33 -4.28 -15.67
C LEU A 19 -5.60 -4.46 -14.82
N LEU A 20 -6.78 -4.23 -15.40
CA LEU A 20 -8.04 -4.35 -14.69
C LEU A 20 -8.45 -5.81 -14.41
N SER A 21 -8.00 -6.75 -15.23
CA SER A 21 -8.24 -8.19 -15.06
C SER A 21 -7.23 -8.87 -14.14
N SER A 22 -6.10 -8.23 -13.82
CA SER A 22 -5.02 -8.80 -12.99
C SER A 22 -5.42 -9.09 -11.53
N GLY A 23 -6.68 -8.88 -11.19
CA GLY A 23 -7.24 -9.18 -9.88
C GLY A 23 -6.84 -8.15 -8.81
N GLY A 24 -7.08 -8.50 -7.56
CA GLY A 24 -6.75 -7.68 -6.40
C GLY A 24 -7.89 -7.68 -5.37
N LYS A 25 -7.54 -7.50 -4.10
CA LYS A 25 -8.50 -7.52 -2.98
C LYS A 25 -9.43 -6.31 -2.97
N ARG A 26 -9.13 -5.26 -3.74
CA ARG A 26 -9.92 -4.01 -3.86
C ARG A 26 -10.26 -3.37 -2.50
N ILE A 27 -9.35 -3.46 -1.53
CA ILE A 27 -9.55 -2.97 -0.16
C ILE A 27 -9.73 -1.44 -0.14
N ARG A 28 -8.89 -0.68 -0.87
CA ARG A 28 -8.95 0.79 -0.88
C ARG A 28 -10.28 1.33 -1.41
N PRO A 29 -10.79 0.89 -2.58
CA PRO A 29 -12.12 1.29 -3.03
C PRO A 29 -13.24 0.81 -2.10
N ALA A 30 -13.11 -0.38 -1.47
CA ALA A 30 -14.09 -0.86 -0.50
C ALA A 30 -14.16 0.06 0.73
N ILE A 31 -13.01 0.42 1.31
CA ILE A 31 -12.95 1.37 2.43
C ILE A 31 -13.56 2.73 2.04
N ALA A 32 -13.29 3.24 0.84
CA ALA A 32 -13.87 4.50 0.40
C ALA A 32 -15.40 4.44 0.33
N LEU A 33 -15.94 3.36 -0.24
CA LEU A 33 -17.40 3.18 -0.35
C LEU A 33 -18.06 3.00 1.02
N LEU A 34 -17.45 2.19 1.89
CA LEU A 34 -17.97 1.94 3.24
C LEU A 34 -17.93 3.21 4.10
N THR A 35 -16.80 3.93 4.10
CA THR A 35 -16.68 5.19 4.86
C THR A 35 -17.73 6.20 4.42
N GLY A 36 -17.86 6.45 3.11
CA GLY A 36 -18.85 7.39 2.63
C GLY A 36 -20.30 6.92 2.80
N GLY A 37 -20.54 5.61 2.67
CA GLY A 37 -21.85 4.99 2.87
C GLY A 37 -22.33 5.09 4.32
N MET A 38 -21.44 4.88 5.28
CA MET A 38 -21.71 5.00 6.73
C MET A 38 -22.34 6.36 7.09
N PHE A 39 -21.97 7.42 6.38
CA PHE A 39 -22.49 8.77 6.60
C PHE A 39 -23.55 9.21 5.55
N GLY A 40 -24.06 8.28 4.75
CA GLY A 40 -25.09 8.60 3.76
C GLY A 40 -24.62 9.46 2.59
N GLY A 41 -23.33 9.42 2.26
CA GLY A 41 -22.74 10.17 1.16
C GLY A 41 -23.33 9.81 -0.20
N ASN A 42 -23.22 10.73 -1.17
CA ASN A 42 -23.73 10.54 -2.53
C ASN A 42 -23.05 9.34 -3.22
N GLN A 43 -23.82 8.29 -3.49
CA GLN A 43 -23.32 7.02 -4.02
C GLN A 43 -22.58 7.19 -5.36
N GLU A 44 -23.06 8.02 -6.27
CA GLU A 44 -22.42 8.23 -7.58
C GLU A 44 -21.03 8.85 -7.42
N LYS A 45 -20.90 9.88 -6.56
CA LYS A 45 -19.62 10.51 -6.26
C LYS A 45 -18.67 9.54 -5.55
N LEU A 46 -19.19 8.71 -4.63
CA LEU A 46 -18.38 7.70 -3.91
C LEU A 46 -17.86 6.61 -4.86
N ILE A 47 -18.68 6.14 -5.80
CA ILE A 47 -18.23 5.17 -6.82
C ILE A 47 -17.16 5.81 -7.71
N THR A 48 -17.34 7.06 -8.11
CA THR A 48 -16.35 7.80 -8.91
C THR A 48 -15.04 7.97 -8.17
N LEU A 49 -15.07 8.34 -6.87
CA LEU A 49 -13.90 8.44 -6.01
C LEU A 49 -13.21 7.08 -5.83
N ALA A 50 -13.97 6.03 -5.54
CA ALA A 50 -13.44 4.67 -5.37
C ALA A 50 -12.71 4.18 -6.64
N ALA A 51 -13.26 4.50 -7.81
CA ALA A 51 -12.61 4.21 -9.09
C ALA A 51 -11.34 5.05 -9.29
N ALA A 52 -11.34 6.33 -8.90
CA ALA A 52 -10.15 7.20 -8.96
C ALA A 52 -9.00 6.65 -8.09
N ILE A 53 -9.31 6.26 -6.86
CA ILE A 53 -8.33 5.69 -5.92
C ILE A 53 -7.74 4.38 -6.45
N GLU A 54 -8.58 3.50 -7.00
CA GLU A 54 -8.09 2.21 -7.53
C GLU A 54 -7.26 2.39 -8.81
N LEU A 55 -7.61 3.38 -9.67
CA LEU A 55 -6.76 3.72 -10.82
C LEU A 55 -5.45 4.36 -10.37
N LEU A 56 -5.46 5.24 -9.37
CA LEU A 56 -4.23 5.78 -8.80
C LEU A 56 -3.31 4.65 -8.32
N HIS A 57 -3.85 3.71 -7.53
CA HIS A 57 -3.09 2.55 -7.10
C HIS A 57 -2.59 1.68 -8.27
N THR A 58 -3.41 1.48 -9.29
CA THR A 58 -3.01 0.72 -10.48
C THR A 58 -1.85 1.39 -11.20
N ALA A 59 -1.88 2.70 -11.34
CA ALA A 59 -0.80 3.47 -11.96
C ALA A 59 0.52 3.36 -11.17
N THR A 60 0.46 3.46 -9.83
CA THR A 60 1.67 3.25 -9.01
C THR A 60 2.25 1.86 -9.21
N LEU A 61 1.41 0.82 -9.27
CA LEU A 61 1.87 -0.56 -9.52
C LEU A 61 2.56 -0.72 -10.88
N VAL A 62 2.08 -0.03 -11.93
CA VAL A 62 2.71 -0.07 -13.27
C VAL A 62 4.11 0.54 -13.24
N HIS A 63 4.27 1.67 -12.55
CA HIS A 63 5.58 2.32 -12.43
C HIS A 63 6.50 1.54 -11.48
N ASP A 64 6.00 1.03 -10.36
CA ASP A 64 6.77 0.19 -9.43
C ASP A 64 7.32 -1.06 -10.13
N ASP A 65 6.48 -1.78 -10.90
CA ASP A 65 6.92 -2.96 -11.65
C ASP A 65 8.06 -2.64 -12.63
N LEU A 66 8.03 -1.48 -13.25
CA LEU A 66 9.09 -1.04 -14.15
C LEU A 66 10.37 -0.65 -13.39
N ILE A 67 10.25 0.09 -12.30
CA ILE A 67 11.38 0.54 -11.46
C ILE A 67 12.07 -0.67 -10.83
N ASP A 68 11.29 -1.63 -10.33
CA ASP A 68 11.78 -2.84 -9.68
C ASP A 68 12.23 -3.92 -10.69
N GLY A 69 11.96 -3.74 -11.99
CA GLY A 69 12.22 -4.75 -13.01
C GLY A 69 11.42 -6.03 -12.85
N ALA A 70 10.26 -5.96 -12.20
CA ALA A 70 9.42 -7.11 -11.91
C ALA A 70 8.82 -7.69 -13.19
N LEU A 71 8.98 -8.99 -13.45
CA LEU A 71 8.43 -9.68 -14.62
C LEU A 71 7.04 -10.27 -14.38
N LEU A 72 6.72 -10.57 -13.13
CA LEU A 72 5.45 -11.15 -12.71
C LEU A 72 4.90 -10.36 -11.52
N ARG A 73 3.57 -10.16 -11.51
CA ARG A 73 2.80 -9.66 -10.38
C ARG A 73 1.58 -10.56 -10.15
N ARG A 74 1.47 -11.16 -8.97
CA ARG A 74 0.38 -12.12 -8.64
C ARG A 74 0.29 -13.28 -9.65
N GLY A 75 1.43 -13.76 -10.15
CA GLY A 75 1.50 -14.82 -11.15
C GLY A 75 1.16 -14.40 -12.58
N ILE A 76 0.83 -13.12 -12.81
CA ILE A 76 0.51 -12.57 -14.14
C ILE A 76 1.69 -11.73 -14.63
N ALA A 77 2.01 -11.82 -15.93
CA ALA A 77 3.05 -11.02 -16.56
C ALA A 77 2.79 -9.52 -16.40
N THR A 78 3.81 -8.76 -16.02
CA THR A 78 3.73 -7.30 -15.89
C THR A 78 3.77 -6.63 -17.27
N LEU A 79 3.35 -5.36 -17.36
CA LEU A 79 3.43 -4.63 -18.62
C LEU A 79 4.87 -4.47 -19.11
N ASN A 80 5.81 -4.17 -18.20
CA ASN A 80 7.23 -4.01 -18.56
C ASN A 80 7.91 -5.32 -19.03
N SER A 81 7.31 -6.49 -18.75
CA SER A 81 7.79 -7.77 -19.30
C SER A 81 7.35 -8.00 -20.74
N GLN A 82 6.31 -7.31 -21.21
CA GLN A 82 5.72 -7.47 -22.53
C GLN A 82 5.95 -6.25 -23.43
N TRP A 83 6.12 -5.07 -22.87
CA TRP A 83 6.22 -3.81 -23.57
C TRP A 83 7.54 -3.11 -23.29
N SER A 84 7.89 -2.13 -24.13
CA SER A 84 9.06 -1.30 -23.90
C SER A 84 8.90 -0.43 -22.64
N PRO A 85 9.99 -0.03 -21.96
CA PRO A 85 9.95 0.89 -20.82
C PRO A 85 9.17 2.17 -21.13
N ALA A 86 9.34 2.74 -22.32
CA ALA A 86 8.63 3.95 -22.74
C ALA A 86 7.11 3.74 -22.81
N ALA A 87 6.66 2.61 -23.38
CA ALA A 87 5.23 2.29 -23.46
C ALA A 87 4.63 2.04 -22.05
N THR A 88 5.40 1.39 -21.16
CA THR A 88 4.98 1.15 -19.79
C THR A 88 4.83 2.46 -19.01
N VAL A 89 5.81 3.38 -19.10
CA VAL A 89 5.72 4.72 -18.46
C VAL A 89 4.48 5.45 -18.96
N LEU A 90 4.29 5.57 -20.28
CA LEU A 90 3.15 6.30 -20.85
C LEU A 90 1.80 5.67 -20.48
N THR A 91 1.74 4.35 -20.31
CA THR A 91 0.53 3.67 -19.83
C THR A 91 0.24 4.04 -18.37
N GLY A 92 1.25 4.03 -17.51
CA GLY A 92 1.12 4.48 -16.13
C GLY A 92 0.65 5.95 -16.04
N ASP A 93 1.28 6.84 -16.83
CA ASP A 93 0.89 8.26 -16.90
C ASP A 93 -0.54 8.44 -17.39
N PHE A 94 -0.97 7.67 -18.39
CA PHE A 94 -2.36 7.67 -18.84
C PHE A 94 -3.32 7.26 -17.72
N VAL A 95 -3.02 6.19 -16.97
CA VAL A 95 -3.85 5.74 -15.85
C VAL A 95 -3.89 6.79 -14.73
N PHE A 96 -2.77 7.47 -14.44
CA PHE A 96 -2.73 8.61 -13.52
C PHE A 96 -3.65 9.75 -13.97
N ALA A 97 -3.57 10.13 -15.26
CA ALA A 97 -4.41 11.19 -15.80
C ALA A 97 -5.91 10.84 -15.68
N ARG A 98 -6.28 9.57 -15.93
CA ARG A 98 -7.67 9.10 -15.78
C ARG A 98 -8.11 9.09 -14.32
N ALA A 99 -7.23 8.70 -13.38
CA ALA A 99 -7.51 8.77 -11.95
C ALA A 99 -7.77 10.21 -11.50
N ALA A 100 -6.93 11.15 -11.92
CA ALA A 100 -7.11 12.59 -11.63
C ALA A 100 -8.40 13.15 -12.24
N GLN A 101 -8.75 12.75 -13.47
CA GLN A 101 -10.01 13.14 -14.09
C GLN A 101 -11.22 12.66 -13.28
N LEU A 102 -11.24 11.40 -12.84
CA LEU A 102 -12.33 10.88 -12.00
C LEU A 102 -12.38 11.60 -10.64
N ALA A 103 -11.24 11.91 -10.03
CA ALA A 103 -11.22 12.70 -8.80
C ALA A 103 -11.87 14.10 -9.04
N ALA A 104 -11.62 14.72 -10.19
CA ALA A 104 -12.24 16.00 -10.57
C ALA A 104 -13.75 15.86 -10.83
N GLU A 105 -14.21 14.74 -11.37
CA GLU A 105 -15.64 14.45 -11.63
C GLU A 105 -16.48 14.38 -10.33
N THR A 106 -15.84 14.19 -9.16
CA THR A 106 -16.53 14.31 -7.86
C THR A 106 -17.04 15.74 -7.59
N ARG A 107 -16.53 16.72 -8.31
CA ARG A 107 -16.85 18.17 -8.19
C ARG A 107 -16.56 18.73 -6.78
N SER A 108 -15.60 18.15 -6.06
CA SER A 108 -15.13 18.66 -4.79
C SER A 108 -13.70 19.17 -4.91
N PRO A 109 -13.45 20.48 -4.83
CA PRO A 109 -12.09 21.03 -4.85
C PRO A 109 -11.22 20.51 -3.71
N GLU A 110 -11.82 20.17 -2.57
CA GLU A 110 -11.14 19.61 -1.42
C GLU A 110 -10.63 18.20 -1.70
N VAL A 111 -11.45 17.36 -2.32
CA VAL A 111 -11.04 16.00 -2.76
C VAL A 111 -9.92 16.10 -3.81
N ILE A 112 -10.00 17.01 -4.78
CA ILE A 112 -8.94 17.17 -5.78
C ILE A 112 -7.61 17.58 -5.12
N ARG A 113 -7.63 18.52 -4.16
CA ARG A 113 -6.43 18.93 -3.42
C ARG A 113 -5.82 17.77 -2.61
N LEU A 114 -6.67 17.00 -1.93
CA LEU A 114 -6.24 15.83 -1.17
C LEU A 114 -5.64 14.77 -2.09
N PHE A 115 -6.29 14.47 -3.21
CA PHE A 115 -5.79 13.53 -4.22
C PHE A 115 -4.42 13.94 -4.75
N ALA A 116 -4.26 15.21 -5.15
CA ALA A 116 -2.99 15.73 -5.66
C ALA A 116 -1.87 15.70 -4.60
N ARG A 117 -2.21 16.03 -3.34
CA ARG A 117 -1.27 15.94 -2.21
C ARG A 117 -0.83 14.50 -1.97
N THR A 118 -1.76 13.55 -1.97
CA THR A 118 -1.43 12.13 -1.78
C THR A 118 -0.53 11.61 -2.90
N LEU A 119 -0.81 11.98 -4.16
CA LEU A 119 0.07 11.64 -5.28
C LEU A 119 1.48 12.20 -5.07
N ALA A 120 1.60 13.46 -4.66
CA ALA A 120 2.90 14.07 -4.38
C ALA A 120 3.65 13.33 -3.26
N VAL A 121 2.97 12.94 -2.18
CA VAL A 121 3.55 12.15 -1.07
C VAL A 121 4.07 10.80 -1.57
N ILE A 122 3.30 10.10 -2.40
CA ILE A 122 3.70 8.79 -2.96
C ILE A 122 4.98 8.95 -3.81
N VAL A 123 4.97 9.90 -4.73
CA VAL A 123 6.10 10.12 -5.66
C VAL A 123 7.35 10.58 -4.89
N ASP A 124 7.22 11.49 -3.94
CA ASP A 124 8.34 11.94 -3.09
C ASP A 124 8.92 10.79 -2.27
N GLY A 125 8.06 9.91 -1.73
CA GLY A 125 8.48 8.70 -1.03
C GLY A 125 9.27 7.73 -1.92
N GLU A 126 8.81 7.48 -3.15
CA GLU A 126 9.52 6.62 -4.12
C GLU A 126 10.86 7.25 -4.56
N ILE A 127 10.91 8.56 -4.81
CA ILE A 127 12.15 9.28 -5.11
C ILE A 127 13.12 9.18 -3.93
N THR A 128 12.63 9.42 -2.71
CA THR A 128 13.44 9.31 -1.50
C THR A 128 14.00 7.90 -1.34
N GLN A 129 13.19 6.86 -1.55
CA GLN A 129 13.65 5.47 -1.50
C GLN A 129 14.72 5.18 -2.56
N LEU A 130 14.53 5.66 -3.79
CA LEU A 130 15.44 5.44 -4.92
C LEU A 130 16.82 6.06 -4.69
N PHE A 131 16.87 7.26 -4.09
CA PHE A 131 18.11 8.00 -3.83
C PHE A 131 18.67 7.82 -2.42
N SER A 132 17.95 7.15 -1.52
CA SER A 132 18.44 6.85 -0.18
C SER A 132 19.58 5.84 -0.22
N SER A 133 20.54 6.02 0.68
CA SER A 133 21.62 5.03 0.86
C SER A 133 21.02 3.71 1.35
N LYS A 134 21.37 2.60 0.69
CA LYS A 134 21.01 1.25 1.17
C LYS A 134 21.55 1.04 2.57
N GLY A 135 20.79 0.32 3.40
CA GLY A 135 21.24 -0.05 4.73
C GLY A 135 21.04 1.01 5.82
N VAL A 136 20.24 2.04 5.57
CA VAL A 136 19.88 3.00 6.62
C VAL A 136 18.94 2.33 7.61
N ILE A 137 19.41 2.18 8.86
CA ILE A 137 18.64 1.63 9.97
C ILE A 137 18.02 2.81 10.72
N SER A 138 16.76 3.14 10.41
CA SER A 138 16.03 4.21 11.07
C SER A 138 14.54 3.88 11.08
N ARG A 139 13.95 3.86 12.29
CA ARG A 139 12.51 3.71 12.46
C ARG A 139 11.74 4.84 11.78
N GLU A 140 12.22 6.07 11.91
CA GLU A 140 11.59 7.23 11.30
C GLU A 140 11.51 7.09 9.77
N ASN A 141 12.62 6.72 9.12
CA ASN A 141 12.65 6.49 7.68
C ASN A 141 11.73 5.33 7.28
N TYR A 142 11.63 4.28 8.11
CA TYR A 142 10.72 3.17 7.88
C TYR A 142 9.26 3.65 7.88
N TYR A 143 8.83 4.36 8.93
CA TYR A 143 7.44 4.84 9.01
C TYR A 143 7.09 5.85 7.93
N GLN A 144 8.00 6.77 7.58
CA GLN A 144 7.80 7.71 6.48
C GLN A 144 7.62 6.96 5.15
N ARG A 145 8.42 5.92 4.90
CA ARG A 145 8.32 5.10 3.69
C ARG A 145 6.99 4.35 3.60
N ILE A 146 6.59 3.62 4.64
CA ILE A 146 5.33 2.86 4.60
C ILE A 146 4.10 3.77 4.59
N TYR A 147 4.20 4.96 5.21
CA TYR A 147 3.17 5.98 5.06
C TYR A 147 3.05 6.43 3.61
N ALA A 148 4.13 6.88 3.01
CA ALA A 148 4.13 7.40 1.64
C ALA A 148 3.63 6.35 0.65
N LYS A 149 4.16 5.14 0.71
CA LYS A 149 3.88 4.06 -0.24
C LYS A 149 2.47 3.47 -0.08
N THR A 150 1.97 3.37 1.15
CA THR A 150 0.76 2.58 1.43
C THR A 150 -0.28 3.34 2.24
N ALA A 151 0.06 3.84 3.44
CA ALA A 151 -0.95 4.38 4.35
C ALA A 151 -1.60 5.66 3.83
N SER A 152 -0.88 6.48 3.07
CA SER A 152 -1.41 7.70 2.45
C SER A 152 -2.60 7.46 1.52
N MET A 153 -2.66 6.31 0.84
CA MET A 153 -3.83 5.95 0.01
C MET A 153 -5.03 5.49 0.83
N PHE A 154 -4.81 4.85 1.98
CA PHE A 154 -5.88 4.50 2.91
C PHE A 154 -6.45 5.76 3.55
N GLU A 155 -5.58 6.67 3.98
CA GLU A 155 -5.95 8.00 4.48
C GLU A 155 -6.73 8.80 3.43
N LEU A 156 -6.29 8.78 2.16
CA LEU A 156 -7.04 9.38 1.05
C LEU A 156 -8.44 8.78 0.92
N ALA A 157 -8.56 7.46 1.00
CA ALA A 157 -9.83 6.77 0.81
C ALA A 157 -10.87 7.17 1.86
N THR A 158 -10.48 7.23 3.13
CA THR A 158 -11.38 7.59 4.24
C THR A 158 -11.67 9.09 4.27
N SER A 159 -10.62 9.93 4.16
CA SER A 159 -10.76 11.39 4.21
C SER A 159 -11.58 11.94 3.04
N ALA A 160 -11.30 11.51 1.81
CA ALA A 160 -12.04 11.99 0.64
C ALA A 160 -13.51 11.56 0.66
N SER A 161 -13.79 10.35 1.17
CA SER A 161 -15.17 9.87 1.32
C SER A 161 -15.93 10.65 2.39
N SER A 162 -15.30 11.00 3.50
CA SER A 162 -15.87 11.83 4.57
C SER A 162 -16.18 13.24 4.05
N ILE A 163 -15.28 13.82 3.23
CA ILE A 163 -15.52 15.11 2.57
C ILE A 163 -16.75 15.04 1.66
N LEU A 164 -16.89 13.98 0.85
CA LEU A 164 -18.04 13.79 -0.03
C LEU A 164 -19.35 13.48 0.70
N ALA A 165 -19.26 12.96 1.90
CA ALA A 165 -20.41 12.75 2.78
C ALA A 165 -20.78 14.01 3.61
N GLU A 166 -20.02 15.11 3.45
CA GLU A 166 -20.29 16.43 4.05
C GLU A 166 -20.39 16.37 5.60
N VAL A 167 -19.63 15.46 6.24
CA VAL A 167 -19.56 15.37 7.69
C VAL A 167 -18.78 16.53 8.32
N ASP A 168 -18.92 16.75 9.62
CA ASP A 168 -18.17 17.79 10.33
C ASP A 168 -16.66 17.48 10.40
N ASP A 169 -15.87 18.49 10.78
CA ASP A 169 -14.41 18.39 10.78
C ASP A 169 -13.88 17.41 11.83
N TYR A 170 -14.61 17.18 12.94
CA TYR A 170 -14.25 16.16 13.92
C TYR A 170 -14.34 14.75 13.33
N VAL A 171 -15.42 14.45 12.64
CA VAL A 171 -15.60 13.16 11.97
C VAL A 171 -14.60 12.99 10.83
N LYS A 172 -14.31 14.05 10.04
CA LYS A 172 -13.28 14.00 8.99
C LYS A 172 -11.91 13.63 9.56
N GLU A 173 -11.51 14.25 10.68
CA GLU A 173 -10.23 13.97 11.30
C GLU A 173 -10.17 12.53 11.84
N ASN A 174 -11.24 12.06 12.50
CA ASN A 174 -11.33 10.68 12.96
C ASN A 174 -11.21 9.68 11.81
N MET A 175 -11.88 9.92 10.67
CA MET A 175 -11.77 9.05 9.50
C MET A 175 -10.39 9.12 8.84
N ARG A 176 -9.72 10.26 8.90
CA ARG A 176 -8.33 10.40 8.48
C ARG A 176 -7.41 9.50 9.33
N GLU A 177 -7.52 9.59 10.66
CA GLU A 177 -6.74 8.78 11.60
C GLU A 177 -7.06 7.28 11.44
N PHE A 178 -8.32 6.92 11.25
CA PHE A 178 -8.72 5.54 10.94
C PHE A 178 -8.01 5.01 9.69
N GLY A 179 -8.07 5.77 8.59
CA GLY A 179 -7.40 5.38 7.35
C GLY A 179 -5.89 5.26 7.48
N TYR A 180 -5.27 6.21 8.19
CA TYR A 180 -3.85 6.17 8.51
C TYR A 180 -3.49 4.90 9.28
N GLY A 181 -4.19 4.60 10.38
CA GLY A 181 -3.91 3.44 11.23
C GLY A 181 -4.05 2.11 10.48
N ILE A 182 -5.13 1.93 9.74
CA ILE A 182 -5.33 0.71 8.92
C ILE A 182 -4.28 0.59 7.83
N GLY A 183 -3.88 1.69 7.20
CA GLY A 183 -2.83 1.69 6.17
C GLY A 183 -1.45 1.34 6.73
N MET A 184 -1.10 1.85 7.91
CA MET A 184 0.14 1.51 8.61
C MET A 184 0.17 0.03 9.00
N ALA A 185 -0.90 -0.46 9.65
CA ALA A 185 -1.03 -1.86 10.01
C ALA A 185 -0.94 -2.77 8.78
N PHE A 186 -1.61 -2.40 7.69
CA PHE A 186 -1.60 -3.16 6.43
C PHE A 186 -0.18 -3.38 5.91
N GLN A 187 0.66 -2.32 5.90
CA GLN A 187 2.02 -2.43 5.40
C GLN A 187 2.92 -3.19 6.38
N ILE A 188 2.79 -2.98 7.70
CA ILE A 188 3.55 -3.73 8.69
C ILE A 188 3.29 -5.23 8.55
N VAL A 189 2.02 -5.63 8.36
CA VAL A 189 1.66 -7.04 8.14
C VAL A 189 2.23 -7.55 6.82
N ASP A 190 2.20 -6.77 5.72
CA ASP A 190 2.83 -7.17 4.46
C ASP A 190 4.35 -7.40 4.63
N ASP A 191 5.03 -6.55 5.41
CA ASP A 191 6.46 -6.69 5.70
C ASP A 191 6.76 -7.93 6.57
N ILE A 192 5.86 -8.29 7.50
CA ILE A 192 5.95 -9.54 8.27
C ILE A 192 5.79 -10.75 7.36
N LEU A 193 4.82 -10.70 6.45
CA LEU A 193 4.54 -11.78 5.52
C LEU A 193 5.69 -12.02 4.52
N ASP A 194 6.50 -11.00 4.21
CA ASP A 194 7.74 -11.17 3.43
C ASP A 194 8.75 -12.09 4.16
N PHE A 195 8.75 -12.12 5.49
CA PHE A 195 9.58 -13.05 6.27
C PHE A 195 8.93 -14.41 6.52
N THR A 196 7.60 -14.49 6.68
CA THR A 196 6.90 -15.70 7.15
C THR A 196 6.27 -16.52 6.01
N GLY A 197 6.06 -15.92 4.84
CA GLY A 197 5.46 -16.58 3.69
C GLY A 197 6.32 -17.74 3.17
N GLU A 198 5.64 -18.78 2.67
CA GLU A 198 6.30 -19.88 1.96
C GLU A 198 6.51 -19.49 0.50
N GLN A 199 7.72 -19.74 -0.02
CA GLN A 199 8.11 -19.38 -1.40
C GLN A 199 7.15 -19.97 -2.45
N GLU A 200 6.64 -21.17 -2.21
CA GLU A 200 5.69 -21.85 -3.11
C GLU A 200 4.34 -21.14 -3.20
N THR A 201 3.90 -20.52 -2.12
CA THR A 201 2.59 -19.83 -2.02
C THR A 201 2.66 -18.38 -2.49
N VAL A 202 3.79 -17.70 -2.22
CA VAL A 202 3.96 -16.26 -2.51
C VAL A 202 4.51 -16.00 -3.91
N GLY A 203 5.21 -16.98 -4.49
CA GLY A 203 5.82 -16.85 -5.83
C GLY A 203 7.03 -15.90 -5.87
N LYS A 204 7.51 -15.44 -4.70
CA LYS A 204 8.71 -14.61 -4.52
C LYS A 204 9.65 -15.25 -3.52
N PRO A 205 10.97 -15.00 -3.61
CA PRO A 205 11.92 -15.40 -2.57
C PRO A 205 11.52 -14.80 -1.22
N VAL A 206 11.70 -15.56 -0.14
CA VAL A 206 11.50 -15.08 1.23
C VAL A 206 12.47 -13.95 1.54
N ALA A 207 12.01 -12.96 2.35
CA ALA A 207 12.76 -11.76 2.73
C ALA A 207 13.27 -10.97 1.52
N ASN A 208 12.40 -10.80 0.52
CA ASN A 208 12.74 -10.10 -0.72
C ASN A 208 13.16 -8.64 -0.46
N ASP A 209 12.53 -7.96 0.49
CA ASP A 209 12.88 -6.59 0.87
C ASP A 209 14.30 -6.52 1.43
N LEU A 210 14.64 -7.44 2.33
CA LEU A 210 15.99 -7.51 2.91
C LEU A 210 17.05 -7.85 1.84
N ARG A 211 16.71 -8.71 0.86
CA ARG A 211 17.57 -9.00 -0.32
C ARG A 211 17.88 -7.73 -1.13
N GLN A 212 16.93 -6.83 -1.23
CA GLN A 212 17.09 -5.54 -1.90
C GLN A 212 17.81 -4.48 -1.05
N GLY A 213 18.15 -4.82 0.21
CA GLY A 213 18.78 -3.90 1.16
C GLY A 213 17.78 -2.98 1.86
N LEU A 214 16.48 -3.30 1.80
CA LEU A 214 15.42 -2.59 2.52
C LEU A 214 15.24 -3.20 3.91
N VAL A 215 15.41 -2.36 4.94
CA VAL A 215 15.23 -2.76 6.33
C VAL A 215 13.77 -2.48 6.72
N THR A 216 13.00 -3.55 6.97
CA THR A 216 11.61 -3.48 7.41
C THR A 216 11.48 -3.72 8.90
N LEU A 217 10.29 -3.55 9.48
CA LEU A 217 10.09 -3.54 10.92
C LEU A 217 10.60 -4.78 11.66
N PRO A 218 10.39 -6.02 11.16
CA PRO A 218 10.98 -7.22 11.79
C PRO A 218 12.51 -7.14 11.85
N ALA A 219 13.17 -6.71 10.77
CA ALA A 219 14.62 -6.55 10.74
C ALA A 219 15.09 -5.42 11.66
N LEU A 220 14.34 -4.32 11.79
CA LEU A 220 14.64 -3.22 12.72
C LEU A 220 14.61 -3.71 14.17
N TYR A 221 13.57 -4.44 14.60
CA TYR A 221 13.48 -5.03 15.93
C TYR A 221 14.62 -6.00 16.21
N PHE A 222 15.01 -6.80 15.22
CA PHE A 222 16.12 -7.72 15.35
C PHE A 222 17.45 -6.97 15.55
N VAL A 223 17.75 -5.97 14.73
CA VAL A 223 18.99 -5.17 14.83
C VAL A 223 19.07 -4.45 16.16
N GLU A 224 17.98 -3.87 16.65
CA GLU A 224 17.94 -3.21 17.96
C GLU A 224 18.22 -4.16 19.11
N ALA A 225 17.74 -5.40 19.03
CA ALA A 225 17.97 -6.43 20.04
C ALA A 225 19.37 -7.06 19.92
N HIS A 226 19.94 -7.07 18.73
CA HIS A 226 21.20 -7.75 18.41
C HIS A 226 22.17 -6.83 17.62
N PRO A 227 22.60 -5.70 18.21
CA PRO A 227 23.38 -4.68 17.50
C PRO A 227 24.77 -5.18 17.03
N GLU A 228 25.29 -6.24 17.64
CA GLU A 228 26.60 -6.84 17.29
C GLU A 228 26.48 -8.04 16.33
N HIS A 229 25.31 -8.29 15.75
CA HIS A 229 25.10 -9.42 14.86
C HIS A 229 25.73 -9.18 13.49
N ASP A 230 26.88 -9.83 13.21
CA ASP A 230 27.68 -9.57 11.99
C ASP A 230 26.92 -9.88 10.70
N GLY A 231 26.14 -10.96 10.68
CA GLY A 231 25.39 -11.37 9.47
C GLY A 231 24.36 -10.34 9.00
N ILE A 232 23.60 -9.73 9.91
CA ILE A 232 22.62 -8.68 9.52
C ILE A 232 23.33 -7.41 9.05
N ARG A 233 24.45 -7.04 9.68
CA ARG A 233 25.26 -5.89 9.23
C ARG A 233 25.80 -6.10 7.82
N GLU A 234 26.28 -7.31 7.51
CA GLU A 234 26.76 -7.69 6.19
C GLU A 234 25.65 -7.55 5.14
N VAL A 235 24.47 -8.15 5.38
CA VAL A 235 23.31 -8.10 4.47
C VAL A 235 22.84 -6.66 4.25
N ILE A 236 22.63 -5.89 5.32
CA ILE A 236 22.14 -4.50 5.24
C ILE A 236 23.14 -3.60 4.51
N SER A 237 24.45 -3.82 4.69
CA SER A 237 25.47 -2.98 4.02
C SER A 237 25.45 -3.05 2.50
N GLY A 238 24.69 -4.00 1.91
CA GLY A 238 24.64 -4.25 0.48
C GLY A 238 25.95 -4.75 -0.13
N LYS A 239 26.93 -5.14 0.71
CA LYS A 239 28.15 -5.81 0.29
C LYS A 239 27.81 -7.24 -0.14
N HIS A 240 28.73 -7.87 -0.90
CA HIS A 240 28.56 -9.26 -1.30
C HIS A 240 28.42 -10.17 -0.07
N TYR A 241 27.24 -10.72 0.13
CA TYR A 241 26.94 -11.75 1.10
C TYR A 241 26.54 -13.05 0.39
N SER A 242 26.72 -14.18 1.05
CA SER A 242 26.30 -15.48 0.52
C SER A 242 24.81 -15.72 0.77
N GLU A 243 24.17 -16.52 -0.08
CA GLU A 243 22.79 -16.96 0.16
C GLU A 243 22.65 -17.62 1.54
N ALA A 244 23.63 -18.43 1.95
CA ALA A 244 23.66 -19.06 3.27
C ALA A 244 23.72 -18.04 4.43
N THR A 245 24.39 -16.89 4.24
CA THR A 245 24.38 -15.80 5.23
C THR A 245 22.98 -15.20 5.35
N LEU A 246 22.31 -14.93 4.23
CA LEU A 246 20.97 -14.38 4.23
C LEU A 246 19.95 -15.34 4.85
N GLU A 247 19.98 -16.63 4.47
CA GLU A 247 19.09 -17.66 5.05
C GLU A 247 19.27 -17.77 6.57
N ARG A 248 20.51 -17.72 7.06
CA ARG A 248 20.79 -17.70 8.49
C ARG A 248 20.17 -16.46 9.15
N VAL A 249 20.40 -15.26 8.60
CA VAL A 249 19.85 -14.01 9.14
C VAL A 249 18.32 -14.05 9.18
N VAL A 250 17.68 -14.55 8.12
CA VAL A 250 16.21 -14.70 8.07
C VAL A 250 15.71 -15.65 9.16
N ASN A 251 16.39 -16.79 9.38
CA ASN A 251 16.03 -17.74 10.44
C ASN A 251 16.27 -17.14 11.83
N ASP A 252 17.34 -16.37 12.01
CA ASP A 252 17.63 -15.68 13.27
C ASP A 252 16.54 -14.62 13.56
N ILE A 253 16.11 -13.84 12.58
CA ILE A 253 14.98 -12.90 12.71
C ILE A 253 13.71 -13.64 13.10
N ARG A 254 13.37 -14.74 12.40
CA ARG A 254 12.17 -15.55 12.67
C ARG A 254 12.12 -16.11 14.07
N SER A 255 13.27 -16.49 14.64
CA SER A 255 13.36 -17.12 15.97
C SER A 255 13.57 -16.13 17.12
N SER A 256 13.79 -14.85 16.84
CA SER A 256 14.18 -13.84 17.85
C SER A 256 13.03 -13.20 18.62
N GLY A 257 11.78 -13.42 18.21
CA GLY A 257 10.62 -12.65 18.71
C GLY A 257 10.43 -11.27 18.02
N ALA A 258 11.23 -10.95 17.00
CA ALA A 258 11.12 -9.67 16.28
C ALA A 258 9.85 -9.59 15.43
N ILE A 259 9.40 -10.71 14.87
CA ILE A 259 8.15 -10.82 14.12
C ILE A 259 6.96 -10.59 15.03
N GLU A 260 6.95 -11.21 16.20
CA GLU A 260 5.91 -11.06 17.22
C GLU A 260 5.77 -9.58 17.64
N LYS A 261 6.88 -8.90 17.90
CA LYS A 261 6.89 -7.45 18.24
C LYS A 261 6.34 -6.58 17.10
N ALA A 262 6.70 -6.88 15.86
CA ALA A 262 6.16 -6.17 14.71
C ALA A 262 4.65 -6.41 14.57
N MET A 263 4.16 -7.61 14.85
CA MET A 263 2.74 -7.95 14.83
C MET A 263 1.97 -7.25 15.97
N GLU A 264 2.56 -7.17 17.17
CA GLU A 264 1.98 -6.41 18.29
C GLU A 264 1.79 -4.94 17.91
N GLU A 265 2.75 -4.34 17.22
CA GLU A 265 2.64 -2.97 16.74
C GLU A 265 1.55 -2.80 15.66
N ALA A 266 1.46 -3.74 14.71
CA ALA A 266 0.37 -3.73 13.73
C ALA A 266 -1.01 -3.81 14.40
N ARG A 267 -1.16 -4.70 15.39
CA ARG A 267 -2.39 -4.83 16.19
C ARG A 267 -2.72 -3.55 16.93
N ALA A 268 -1.74 -2.86 17.52
CA ALA A 268 -1.96 -1.59 18.20
C ALA A 268 -2.48 -0.48 17.26
N TYR A 269 -2.08 -0.48 15.99
CA TYR A 269 -2.67 0.40 14.97
C TYR A 269 -4.12 0.02 14.67
N VAL A 270 -4.43 -1.27 14.54
CA VAL A 270 -5.81 -1.75 14.31
C VAL A 270 -6.71 -1.43 15.48
N GLU A 271 -6.28 -1.69 16.72
CA GLU A 271 -7.04 -1.39 17.94
C GLU A 271 -7.41 0.08 18.04
N ARG A 272 -6.43 1.00 17.85
CA ARG A 272 -6.71 2.45 17.84
C ARG A 272 -7.68 2.84 16.72
N SER A 273 -7.61 2.20 15.57
CA SER A 273 -8.55 2.44 14.48
C SER A 273 -9.95 1.95 14.83
N LEU A 274 -10.09 0.81 15.52
CA LEU A 274 -11.38 0.30 15.99
C LEU A 274 -12.00 1.20 17.07
N GLU A 275 -11.18 1.74 18.00
CA GLU A 275 -11.65 2.74 19.00
C GLU A 275 -12.28 3.97 18.33
N ILE A 276 -11.69 4.44 17.21
CA ILE A 276 -12.28 5.56 16.44
C ILE A 276 -13.66 5.19 15.89
N LEU A 277 -13.87 3.94 15.46
CA LEU A 277 -15.16 3.51 14.96
C LEU A 277 -16.23 3.41 16.04
N GLU A 278 -15.89 3.26 17.32
CA GLU A 278 -16.86 3.17 18.40
C GLU A 278 -17.80 4.37 18.42
N ASP A 279 -17.27 5.58 18.21
CA ASP A 279 -18.01 6.85 18.20
C ASP A 279 -18.77 7.12 16.89
N MET A 280 -18.64 6.25 15.87
CA MET A 280 -19.29 6.43 14.58
C MET A 280 -20.69 5.81 14.56
N PRO A 281 -21.58 6.25 13.63
CA PRO A 281 -22.94 5.73 13.50
C PRO A 281 -22.99 4.20 13.38
N ASP A 282 -23.90 3.57 14.11
CA ASP A 282 -24.08 2.12 14.08
C ASP A 282 -24.80 1.69 12.79
N THR A 283 -24.01 1.33 11.79
CA THR A 283 -24.47 0.97 10.43
C THR A 283 -23.79 -0.31 9.95
N PRO A 284 -24.35 -1.01 8.94
CA PRO A 284 -23.68 -2.15 8.32
C PRO A 284 -22.30 -1.81 7.78
N GLU A 285 -22.10 -0.58 7.28
CA GLU A 285 -20.83 -0.10 6.77
C GLU A 285 -19.77 0.03 7.88
N LYS A 286 -20.15 0.50 9.07
CA LYS A 286 -19.28 0.53 10.25
C LYS A 286 -18.81 -0.87 10.59
N HIS A 287 -19.72 -1.83 10.66
CA HIS A 287 -19.39 -3.23 10.97
C HIS A 287 -18.45 -3.82 9.91
N ALA A 288 -18.72 -3.57 8.62
CA ALA A 288 -17.84 -4.01 7.55
C ALA A 288 -16.44 -3.34 7.58
N LEU A 289 -16.33 -2.07 8.02
CA LEU A 289 -15.03 -1.42 8.25
C LEU A 289 -14.29 -2.06 9.41
N ALA A 290 -14.98 -2.42 10.51
CA ALA A 290 -14.39 -3.14 11.63
C ALA A 290 -13.90 -4.54 11.21
N ASP A 291 -14.69 -5.28 10.42
CA ASP A 291 -14.30 -6.59 9.87
C ASP A 291 -13.07 -6.47 8.96
N LEU A 292 -13.01 -5.41 8.14
CA LEU A 292 -11.82 -5.12 7.32
C LEU A 292 -10.59 -4.80 8.18
N ALA A 293 -10.74 -4.06 9.28
CA ALA A 293 -9.66 -3.76 10.21
C ALA A 293 -9.11 -5.05 10.85
N HIS A 294 -9.98 -5.93 11.34
CA HIS A 294 -9.59 -7.25 11.84
C HIS A 294 -8.91 -8.10 10.76
N TYR A 295 -9.49 -8.13 9.55
CA TYR A 295 -8.87 -8.86 8.44
C TYR A 295 -7.43 -8.41 8.17
N VAL A 296 -7.09 -7.13 8.38
CA VAL A 296 -5.72 -6.64 8.17
C VAL A 296 -4.74 -7.30 9.14
N SER A 297 -5.10 -7.41 10.44
CA SER A 297 -4.24 -8.04 11.46
C SER A 297 -4.23 -9.57 11.41
N ASP A 298 -5.29 -10.19 10.86
CA ASP A 298 -5.47 -11.64 10.86
C ASP A 298 -5.02 -12.31 9.55
N ARG A 299 -4.39 -11.54 8.66
CA ARG A 299 -3.87 -12.05 7.39
C ARG A 299 -2.78 -13.08 7.63
N HIS A 300 -3.06 -14.31 7.22
CA HIS A 300 -2.11 -15.41 7.08
C HIS A 300 -2.06 -15.84 5.60
N PHE A 301 -0.93 -16.38 5.16
CA PHE A 301 -0.84 -17.08 3.87
C PHE A 301 -1.26 -18.53 4.01
#